data_dc67eb459cce23f42048c45293dc8322
#
_entry.id   dc67eb459cce23f42048c45293dc8322
#
_cell.length_a   1.000
_cell.length_b   1.000
_cell.length_c   1.000
_cell.angle_alpha   90.00
_cell.angle_beta   90.00
_cell.angle_gamma   90.00
#
_symmetry.space_group_name_H-M   'P 1'
#
loop_
_entity.id
_entity.type
_entity.pdbx_description
1 polymer ?
#
loop_
_entity_poly.entity_id
_entity_poly.type
_entity_poly.pdbx_seq_one_letter_code
_entity_poly.pdbx_strand_id
1 'polypeptide(L)'
;MRVRSKASPPRLGPKTAWVFAGAVVLAACSSAPIDDPNATDAPAATAGSGGNGSVLPIPSATAGTSSATAGSTSAPSNAPTYQKLDYPAGPYGTGLHATLEDFAFLGWHDPVAANYDAGKLEQVRLSEYYNPDGRSDVKLIWINASAVWCSVCRAEMTDIKDNGVHASFGPRGVQMIVTLFEDNKSGPAKPSDLHNWGVAAAHKIDFPLLLDPGFKLGAFFTSDATPLNMLVDAKTMKVIDATMGYSTDYWQRVDRLLAKLK
;
A
#
# COMPACT_ATOMS: atom_id res chain seq x y z
N MET A 1 -2.70 9.64 -69.83
CA MET A 1 -3.40 8.51 -69.22
C MET A 1 -2.36 7.59 -68.54
N ARG A 2 -2.22 7.63 -67.22
CA ARG A 2 -1.33 6.74 -66.44
C ARG A 2 -2.19 5.84 -65.59
N VAL A 3 -2.15 4.54 -65.87
CA VAL A 3 -2.85 3.48 -65.16
C VAL A 3 -2.10 3.22 -63.84
N ARG A 4 -2.77 3.39 -62.67
CA ARG A 4 -2.23 3.06 -61.38
C ARG A 4 -2.52 1.55 -61.11
N SER A 5 -1.44 0.79 -60.99
CA SER A 5 -1.47 -0.61 -60.54
C SER A 5 -1.86 -0.69 -59.06
N LYS A 6 -2.89 -1.49 -58.74
CA LYS A 6 -3.32 -1.82 -57.38
C LYS A 6 -2.40 -2.93 -56.87
N ALA A 7 -1.65 -2.66 -55.82
CA ALA A 7 -0.92 -3.68 -55.05
C ALA A 7 -1.89 -4.47 -54.16
N SER A 8 -1.84 -5.80 -54.24
CA SER A 8 -2.59 -6.73 -53.38
C SER A 8 -1.94 -6.83 -52.00
N PRO A 9 -2.73 -7.01 -50.91
CA PRO A 9 -2.17 -7.18 -49.58
C PRO A 9 -1.55 -8.57 -49.40
N PRO A 10 -0.55 -8.71 -48.50
CA PRO A 10 0.10 -10.01 -48.22
C PRO A 10 -0.84 -10.97 -47.50
N ARG A 11 -0.83 -12.22 -47.94
CA ARG A 11 -1.54 -13.34 -47.29
C ARG A 11 -0.85 -13.72 -45.98
N LEU A 12 -1.60 -13.66 -44.86
CA LEU A 12 -1.17 -14.18 -43.60
C LEU A 12 -1.17 -15.74 -43.64
N GLY A 13 -0.02 -16.32 -43.37
CA GLY A 13 0.15 -17.78 -43.24
C GLY A 13 -0.48 -18.35 -41.94
N PRO A 14 -0.70 -19.68 -41.86
CA PRO A 14 -1.38 -20.29 -40.73
C PRO A 14 -0.54 -20.16 -39.44
N LYS A 15 -1.17 -19.65 -38.38
CA LYS A 15 -0.59 -19.60 -37.03
C LYS A 15 -0.54 -21.02 -36.47
N THR A 16 0.67 -21.54 -36.24
CA THR A 16 0.92 -22.78 -35.54
C THR A 16 0.51 -22.59 -34.07
N ALA A 17 -0.55 -23.29 -33.66
CA ALA A 17 -0.98 -23.32 -32.25
C ALA A 17 -0.03 -24.23 -31.48
N TRP A 18 0.76 -23.63 -30.57
CA TRP A 18 1.51 -24.38 -29.58
C TRP A 18 0.58 -24.70 -28.41
N VAL A 19 0.22 -25.98 -28.31
CA VAL A 19 -0.48 -26.54 -27.15
C VAL A 19 0.58 -26.78 -26.07
N PHE A 20 0.65 -25.91 -25.07
CA PHE A 20 1.39 -26.20 -23.84
C PHE A 20 0.50 -27.03 -22.91
N ALA A 21 0.81 -28.32 -22.82
CA ALA A 21 0.30 -29.17 -21.76
C ALA A 21 1.03 -28.80 -20.46
N GLY A 22 0.45 -27.92 -19.66
CA GLY A 22 0.94 -27.60 -18.34
C GLY A 22 0.58 -28.70 -17.34
N ALA A 23 1.56 -29.48 -16.91
CA ALA A 23 1.41 -30.38 -15.77
C ALA A 23 1.36 -29.54 -14.48
N VAL A 24 0.19 -29.55 -13.82
CA VAL A 24 0.03 -29.02 -12.47
C VAL A 24 0.70 -29.99 -11.51
N VAL A 25 1.88 -29.65 -11.01
CA VAL A 25 2.51 -30.34 -9.87
C VAL A 25 2.01 -29.67 -8.61
N LEU A 26 1.07 -30.31 -7.92
CA LEU A 26 0.69 -29.99 -6.55
C LEU A 26 1.83 -30.47 -5.63
N ALA A 27 2.74 -29.58 -5.26
CA ALA A 27 3.70 -29.82 -4.21
C ALA A 27 3.02 -29.54 -2.85
N ALA A 28 2.60 -30.60 -2.17
CA ALA A 28 2.23 -30.53 -0.77
C ALA A 28 3.51 -30.33 0.05
N CYS A 29 3.70 -29.13 0.61
CA CYS A 29 4.74 -28.88 1.59
C CYS A 29 4.32 -29.49 2.92
N SER A 30 4.83 -30.70 3.18
CA SER A 30 4.87 -31.29 4.53
C SER A 30 6.04 -30.67 5.27
N SER A 31 5.78 -29.83 6.27
CA SER A 31 6.80 -29.31 7.19
C SER A 31 7.13 -30.38 8.22
N ALA A 32 8.29 -31.04 8.07
CA ALA A 32 8.90 -31.81 9.14
C ALA A 32 9.64 -30.86 10.09
N PRO A 33 9.59 -31.07 11.42
CA PRO A 33 10.36 -30.29 12.37
C PRO A 33 11.86 -30.60 12.19
N ILE A 34 12.67 -29.57 12.12
CA ILE A 34 14.14 -29.67 12.14
C ILE A 34 14.53 -29.71 13.60
N ASP A 35 15.03 -30.87 14.06
CA ASP A 35 15.69 -31.00 15.37
C ASP A 35 17.00 -30.20 15.35
N ASP A 36 17.11 -29.19 16.22
CA ASP A 36 18.32 -28.44 16.48
C ASP A 36 19.18 -29.18 17.51
N PRO A 37 20.38 -29.70 17.17
CA PRO A 37 21.22 -30.46 18.11
C PRO A 37 21.98 -29.59 19.12
N ASN A 38 21.68 -28.27 19.25
CA ASN A 38 22.44 -27.37 20.10
C ASN A 38 21.62 -26.58 21.12
N ALA A 39 20.51 -27.13 21.59
CA ALA A 39 19.78 -26.58 22.71
C ALA A 39 20.47 -26.93 24.04
N THR A 40 21.36 -26.05 24.50
CA THR A 40 21.92 -26.09 25.85
C THR A 40 20.94 -25.51 26.85
N ASP A 41 20.62 -26.33 27.88
CA ASP A 41 19.80 -26.00 29.02
C ASP A 41 20.20 -24.68 29.71
N ALA A 42 19.26 -23.77 29.87
CA ALA A 42 19.36 -22.61 30.76
C ALA A 42 18.51 -22.84 32.02
N PRO A 43 19.07 -22.58 33.22
CA PRO A 43 18.42 -22.92 34.47
C PRO A 43 17.26 -21.98 34.82
N ALA A 44 16.24 -22.55 35.46
CA ALA A 44 15.07 -21.88 35.98
C ALA A 44 15.42 -20.77 36.97
N ALA A 45 14.95 -19.55 36.73
CA ALA A 45 15.03 -18.44 37.65
C ALA A 45 13.80 -18.44 38.60
N THR A 46 14.12 -18.54 39.88
CA THR A 46 13.27 -18.54 41.06
C THR A 46 12.54 -17.20 41.21
N ALA A 47 11.26 -17.25 41.54
CA ALA A 47 10.44 -16.11 41.94
C ALA A 47 10.94 -15.50 43.25
N GLY A 48 11.36 -14.24 43.24
CA GLY A 48 11.65 -13.41 44.38
C GLY A 48 10.53 -12.42 44.67
N SER A 49 9.86 -12.64 45.79
CA SER A 49 8.85 -11.75 46.40
C SER A 49 9.52 -10.62 47.18
N GLY A 50 8.96 -9.41 47.12
CA GLY A 50 9.03 -8.45 48.22
C GLY A 50 9.80 -7.16 47.90
N GLY A 51 9.13 -6.02 48.15
CA GLY A 51 9.80 -4.72 48.28
C GLY A 51 8.85 -3.52 48.20
N ASN A 52 8.24 -3.15 49.34
CA ASN A 52 7.62 -1.88 49.60
C ASN A 52 8.60 -0.72 49.29
N GLY A 53 8.15 0.34 48.66
CA GLY A 53 8.98 1.53 48.45
C GLY A 53 8.18 2.78 48.10
N SER A 54 7.77 3.47 49.13
CA SER A 54 7.65 4.96 49.29
C SER A 54 7.19 5.81 48.10
N VAL A 55 5.99 6.33 48.29
CA VAL A 55 5.41 7.47 47.58
C VAL A 55 6.15 8.77 48.01
N LEU A 56 6.77 9.47 47.08
CA LEU A 56 7.26 10.83 47.29
C LEU A 56 6.22 11.87 46.78
N PRO A 57 6.04 12.98 47.47
CA PRO A 57 5.02 13.99 47.15
C PRO A 57 5.45 14.87 45.97
N ILE A 58 4.50 15.19 45.09
CA ILE A 58 4.63 16.11 43.96
C ILE A 58 4.53 17.55 44.51
N PRO A 59 5.46 18.46 44.20
CA PRO A 59 5.30 19.85 44.52
C PRO A 59 4.31 20.53 43.55
N SER A 60 3.30 21.23 44.13
CA SER A 60 2.39 22.12 43.44
C SER A 60 3.16 23.33 42.89
N ALA A 61 3.16 23.50 41.56
CA ALA A 61 3.65 24.72 40.93
C ALA A 61 2.51 25.73 40.73
N THR A 62 2.67 26.86 41.34
CA THR A 62 1.82 28.06 41.33
C THR A 62 1.76 28.66 39.92
N ALA A 63 0.56 28.93 39.43
CA ALA A 63 0.31 29.64 38.19
C ALA A 63 0.82 31.09 38.24
N GLY A 64 1.81 31.40 37.43
CA GLY A 64 2.25 32.75 37.13
C GLY A 64 1.63 33.21 35.82
N THR A 65 0.66 34.14 35.90
CA THR A 65 0.11 34.86 34.76
C THR A 65 1.12 35.88 34.26
N SER A 66 1.67 35.67 33.04
CA SER A 66 2.42 36.70 32.32
C SER A 66 1.77 36.91 30.96
N SER A 67 1.03 37.99 30.83
CA SER A 67 0.51 38.50 29.56
C SER A 67 1.65 39.09 28.75
N ALA A 68 2.09 38.42 27.72
CA ALA A 68 2.95 38.98 26.68
C ALA A 68 2.15 39.10 25.39
N THR A 69 1.75 40.32 25.05
CA THR A 69 1.18 40.67 23.75
C THR A 69 2.32 40.69 22.73
N ALA A 70 2.45 39.57 21.97
CA ALA A 70 3.33 39.54 20.81
C ALA A 70 2.47 39.84 19.57
N GLY A 71 2.69 40.99 18.97
CA GLY A 71 2.14 41.34 17.67
C GLY A 71 2.71 40.38 16.60
N SER A 72 1.86 39.49 16.11
CA SER A 72 2.19 38.59 15.02
C SER A 72 1.90 39.28 13.69
N THR A 73 2.92 39.85 13.06
CA THR A 73 2.88 40.24 11.65
C THR A 73 2.99 38.94 10.83
N SER A 74 1.84 38.35 10.47
CA SER A 74 1.77 37.25 9.55
C SER A 74 2.12 37.73 8.13
N ALA A 75 3.27 37.30 7.62
CA ALA A 75 3.59 37.40 6.21
C ALA A 75 2.55 36.61 5.39
N PRO A 76 2.12 37.08 4.19
CA PRO A 76 1.18 36.33 3.37
C PRO A 76 1.83 35.04 2.91
N SER A 77 1.37 33.92 3.43
CA SER A 77 1.72 32.60 2.98
C SER A 77 1.02 32.37 1.62
N ASN A 78 1.79 32.43 0.52
CA ASN A 78 1.34 32.03 -0.82
C ASN A 78 1.35 30.50 -1.02
N ALA A 79 1.22 29.73 0.04
CA ALA A 79 0.97 28.30 -0.08
C ALA A 79 -0.43 28.11 -0.70
N PRO A 80 -0.58 27.27 -1.74
CA PRO A 80 -1.89 26.97 -2.30
C PRO A 80 -2.76 26.43 -1.16
N THR A 81 -3.84 27.13 -0.86
CA THR A 81 -4.83 26.68 0.11
C THR A 81 -5.52 25.48 -0.55
N TYR A 82 -5.11 24.27 -0.24
CA TYR A 82 -5.86 23.07 -0.57
C TYR A 82 -7.21 23.19 0.16
N GLN A 83 -8.24 23.59 -0.59
CA GLN A 83 -9.59 23.42 -0.09
C GLN A 83 -9.78 21.93 0.10
N LYS A 84 -9.88 21.50 1.37
CA LYS A 84 -10.22 20.13 1.72
C LYS A 84 -11.60 19.87 1.11
N LEU A 85 -11.65 19.10 0.03
CA LEU A 85 -12.90 18.62 -0.53
C LEU A 85 -13.56 17.71 0.51
N ASP A 86 -14.85 17.90 0.73
CA ASP A 86 -15.60 17.05 1.65
C ASP A 86 -15.57 15.63 1.12
N TYR A 87 -14.85 14.75 1.81
CA TYR A 87 -14.81 13.33 1.50
C TYR A 87 -16.24 12.76 1.51
N PRO A 88 -16.60 11.79 0.64
CA PRO A 88 -17.96 11.28 0.57
C PRO A 88 -18.47 10.86 1.94
N ALA A 89 -19.66 11.34 2.30
CA ALA A 89 -20.33 10.88 3.52
C ALA A 89 -20.70 9.39 3.40
N GLY A 90 -20.61 8.67 4.54
CA GLY A 90 -21.05 7.26 4.58
C GLY A 90 -22.52 7.08 4.20
N PRO A 91 -23.00 5.83 4.16
CA PRO A 91 -22.38 4.71 4.88
C PRO A 91 -21.16 4.16 4.16
N TYR A 92 -20.10 3.87 4.95
CA TYR A 92 -18.90 3.20 4.48
C TYR A 92 -19.09 1.68 4.51
N GLY A 93 -18.34 0.97 3.66
CA GLY A 93 -18.41 -0.48 3.61
C GLY A 93 -17.23 -1.10 2.88
N THR A 94 -17.16 -2.43 2.91
CA THR A 94 -16.04 -3.22 2.38
C THR A 94 -16.37 -3.97 1.08
N GLY A 95 -17.63 -3.98 0.68
CA GLY A 95 -18.08 -4.67 -0.54
C GLY A 95 -17.85 -3.85 -1.81
N LEU A 96 -18.02 -4.50 -2.97
CA LEU A 96 -18.01 -3.82 -4.26
C LEU A 96 -19.07 -2.70 -4.30
N HIS A 97 -18.68 -1.56 -4.84
CA HIS A 97 -19.45 -0.32 -4.95
C HIS A 97 -19.77 0.37 -3.61
N ALA A 98 -19.29 -0.15 -2.48
CA ALA A 98 -19.35 0.56 -1.21
C ALA A 98 -18.38 1.75 -1.25
N THR A 99 -18.72 2.83 -0.55
CA THR A 99 -17.81 3.96 -0.32
C THR A 99 -16.73 3.53 0.67
N LEU A 100 -15.46 3.69 0.29
CA LEU A 100 -14.32 3.42 1.15
C LEU A 100 -14.26 4.46 2.27
N GLU A 101 -13.94 4.04 3.48
CA GLU A 101 -13.66 4.96 4.59
C GLU A 101 -12.37 5.75 4.35
N ASP A 102 -12.31 7.01 4.84
CA ASP A 102 -11.09 7.82 4.77
C ASP A 102 -10.04 7.32 5.79
N PHE A 103 -9.39 6.22 5.48
CA PHE A 103 -8.31 5.71 6.32
C PHE A 103 -7.11 6.65 6.32
N ALA A 104 -6.48 6.75 7.49
CA ALA A 104 -5.20 7.42 7.67
C ALA A 104 -4.15 6.39 8.10
N PHE A 105 -2.98 6.46 7.46
CA PHE A 105 -1.83 5.59 7.71
C PHE A 105 -0.59 6.44 7.98
N LEU A 106 0.42 5.86 8.62
CA LEU A 106 1.74 6.46 8.76
C LEU A 106 2.65 5.93 7.66
N GLY A 107 3.35 6.80 6.94
CA GLY A 107 4.23 6.36 5.85
C GLY A 107 4.85 7.50 5.08
N TRP A 108 5.20 7.26 3.83
CA TRP A 108 5.72 8.27 2.91
C TRP A 108 4.80 8.43 1.71
N HIS A 109 4.52 9.66 1.31
CA HIS A 109 3.93 9.96 0.00
C HIS A 109 4.93 9.68 -1.12
N ASP A 110 6.19 10.07 -0.91
CA ASP A 110 7.29 9.81 -1.81
C ASP A 110 8.46 9.22 -1.00
N PRO A 111 8.59 7.89 -0.97
CA PRO A 111 9.65 7.22 -0.22
C PRO A 111 11.05 7.54 -0.78
N VAL A 112 11.18 7.82 -2.09
CA VAL A 112 12.46 8.15 -2.73
C VAL A 112 12.92 9.55 -2.30
N ALA A 113 12.03 10.56 -2.35
CA ALA A 113 12.34 11.91 -1.86
C ALA A 113 12.61 11.93 -0.35
N ALA A 114 11.94 11.07 0.42
CA ALA A 114 12.22 10.88 1.84
C ALA A 114 13.54 10.13 2.09
N ASN A 115 14.15 9.54 1.07
CA ASN A 115 15.29 8.62 1.17
C ASN A 115 14.98 7.41 2.08
N TYR A 116 13.72 6.96 2.11
CA TYR A 116 13.20 5.89 2.96
C TYR A 116 13.53 6.07 4.45
N ASP A 117 13.71 7.31 4.88
CA ASP A 117 14.05 7.67 6.26
C ASP A 117 12.81 7.52 7.17
N ALA A 118 12.89 6.61 8.14
CA ALA A 118 11.83 6.39 9.11
C ALA A 118 11.53 7.64 9.99
N GLY A 119 12.48 8.57 10.11
CA GLY A 119 12.28 9.85 10.78
C GLY A 119 11.41 10.84 9.99
N LYS A 120 11.11 10.54 8.73
CA LYS A 120 10.29 11.38 7.84
C LYS A 120 8.93 10.76 7.52
N LEU A 121 8.48 9.81 8.33
CA LEU A 121 7.13 9.27 8.20
C LEU A 121 6.11 10.35 8.55
N GLU A 122 5.07 10.43 7.75
CA GLU A 122 3.98 11.39 7.90
C GLU A 122 2.61 10.71 7.81
N GLN A 123 1.57 11.39 8.21
CA GLN A 123 0.21 10.86 8.07
C GLN A 123 -0.26 11.05 6.64
N VAL A 124 -0.58 9.95 5.97
CA VAL A 124 -1.15 9.90 4.62
C VAL A 124 -2.60 9.46 4.73
N ARG A 125 -3.52 10.23 4.14
CA ARG A 125 -4.95 9.92 4.13
C ARG A 125 -5.43 9.57 2.74
N LEU A 126 -6.39 8.65 2.65
CA LEU A 126 -6.99 8.30 1.36
C LEU A 126 -7.76 9.47 0.74
N SER A 127 -8.29 10.39 1.56
CA SER A 127 -8.95 11.61 1.08
C SER A 127 -8.04 12.55 0.28
N GLU A 128 -6.73 12.42 0.39
CA GLU A 128 -5.77 13.21 -0.39
C GLU A 128 -5.80 12.86 -1.89
N TYR A 129 -6.27 11.65 -2.20
CA TYR A 129 -6.40 11.16 -3.57
C TYR A 129 -7.84 11.25 -4.10
N TYR A 130 -8.78 11.77 -3.29
CA TYR A 130 -10.17 12.00 -3.70
C TYR A 130 -10.24 13.12 -4.73
N ASN A 131 -10.80 12.81 -5.90
CA ASN A 131 -10.78 13.70 -7.06
C ASN A 131 -12.17 13.85 -7.71
N PRO A 132 -13.18 14.39 -6.99
CA PRO A 132 -14.55 14.48 -7.49
C PRO A 132 -14.69 15.39 -8.70
N ASP A 133 -13.86 16.45 -8.75
CA ASP A 133 -13.94 17.53 -9.75
C ASP A 133 -12.92 17.39 -10.88
N GLY A 134 -12.11 16.32 -10.87
CA GLY A 134 -11.05 16.11 -11.86
C GLY A 134 -9.92 17.13 -11.79
N ARG A 135 -9.62 17.68 -10.58
CA ARG A 135 -8.54 18.67 -10.38
C ARG A 135 -7.15 18.07 -10.45
N SER A 136 -7.04 16.77 -10.26
CA SER A 136 -5.82 16.01 -10.46
C SER A 136 -6.01 15.00 -11.59
N ASP A 137 -4.91 14.39 -12.02
CA ASP A 137 -4.96 13.34 -13.04
C ASP A 137 -5.39 11.99 -12.49
N VAL A 138 -5.55 11.86 -11.14
CA VAL A 138 -5.92 10.59 -10.49
C VAL A 138 -7.35 10.19 -10.84
N LYS A 139 -7.49 9.00 -11.41
CA LYS A 139 -8.76 8.37 -11.80
C LYS A 139 -9.05 7.12 -10.99
N LEU A 140 -8.00 6.34 -10.74
CA LEU A 140 -8.03 5.10 -9.98
C LEU A 140 -7.03 5.18 -8.84
N ILE A 141 -7.38 4.62 -7.70
CA ILE A 141 -6.44 4.36 -6.60
C ILE A 141 -6.31 2.84 -6.50
N TRP A 142 -5.08 2.34 -6.72
CA TRP A 142 -4.74 0.95 -6.43
C TRP A 142 -4.16 0.89 -5.02
N ILE A 143 -4.79 0.08 -4.16
CA ILE A 143 -4.36 -0.13 -2.78
C ILE A 143 -3.99 -1.60 -2.63
N ASN A 144 -2.74 -1.84 -2.23
CA ASN A 144 -2.23 -3.17 -1.93
C ASN A 144 -2.00 -3.29 -0.42
N ALA A 145 -2.49 -4.38 0.18
CA ALA A 145 -2.14 -4.71 1.56
C ALA A 145 -1.29 -5.98 1.60
N SER A 146 -0.03 -5.80 2.00
CA SER A 146 1.02 -6.80 2.03
C SER A 146 1.52 -7.08 3.44
N ALA A 147 2.13 -8.25 3.63
CA ALA A 147 2.86 -8.61 4.85
C ALA A 147 4.32 -8.94 4.52
N VAL A 148 5.24 -8.67 5.43
CA VAL A 148 6.69 -8.88 5.22
C VAL A 148 7.02 -10.36 5.02
N TRP A 149 6.33 -11.27 5.71
CA TRP A 149 6.49 -12.72 5.55
C TRP A 149 5.96 -13.27 4.22
N CYS A 150 5.09 -12.54 3.52
CA CYS A 150 4.37 -13.00 2.34
C CYS A 150 5.28 -13.06 1.10
N SER A 151 5.61 -14.26 0.64
CA SER A 151 6.44 -14.45 -0.56
C SER A 151 5.73 -14.01 -1.85
N VAL A 152 4.42 -14.19 -1.94
CA VAL A 152 3.59 -13.77 -3.09
C VAL A 152 3.54 -12.25 -3.18
N CYS A 153 3.46 -11.55 -2.03
CA CYS A 153 3.51 -10.09 -1.98
C CYS A 153 4.86 -9.57 -2.51
N ARG A 154 5.98 -10.21 -2.11
CA ARG A 154 7.30 -9.86 -2.65
C ARG A 154 7.41 -10.10 -4.15
N ALA A 155 6.85 -11.21 -4.64
CA ALA A 155 6.84 -11.50 -6.07
C ALA A 155 6.06 -10.45 -6.86
N GLU A 156 4.93 -9.99 -6.34
CA GLU A 156 4.15 -8.91 -6.96
C GLU A 156 4.91 -7.60 -7.01
N MET A 157 5.56 -7.18 -5.91
CA MET A 157 6.38 -5.96 -5.90
C MET A 157 7.55 -6.05 -6.89
N THR A 158 8.16 -7.23 -7.01
CA THR A 158 9.22 -7.49 -8.00
C THR A 158 8.68 -7.34 -9.43
N ASP A 159 7.52 -7.91 -9.72
CA ASP A 159 6.88 -7.81 -11.03
C ASP A 159 6.50 -6.36 -11.38
N ILE A 160 5.93 -5.62 -10.42
CA ILE A 160 5.60 -4.19 -10.57
C ILE A 160 6.84 -3.38 -10.97
N LYS A 161 7.96 -3.62 -10.28
CA LYS A 161 9.23 -2.94 -10.56
C LYS A 161 9.80 -3.35 -11.92
N ASP A 162 9.92 -4.66 -12.19
CA ASP A 162 10.62 -5.18 -13.36
C ASP A 162 9.88 -4.88 -14.66
N ASN A 163 8.54 -4.80 -14.60
CA ASN A 163 7.70 -4.41 -15.74
C ASN A 163 7.39 -2.91 -15.81
N GLY A 164 7.95 -2.10 -14.90
CA GLY A 164 7.76 -0.65 -14.90
C GLY A 164 6.29 -0.24 -14.76
N VAL A 165 5.52 -0.98 -13.96
CA VAL A 165 4.07 -0.79 -13.84
C VAL A 165 3.73 0.62 -13.37
N HIS A 166 4.40 1.14 -12.32
CA HIS A 166 4.16 2.49 -11.83
C HIS A 166 4.44 3.54 -12.92
N ALA A 167 5.56 3.43 -13.63
CA ALA A 167 5.90 4.34 -14.73
C ALA A 167 4.90 4.28 -15.90
N SER A 168 4.25 3.10 -16.09
CA SER A 168 3.25 2.92 -17.15
C SER A 168 1.87 3.44 -16.77
N PHE A 169 1.41 3.16 -15.54
CA PHE A 169 0.04 3.45 -15.11
C PHE A 169 -0.12 4.79 -14.38
N GLY A 170 0.90 5.27 -13.66
CA GLY A 170 0.89 6.55 -12.96
C GLY A 170 0.49 7.71 -13.87
N PRO A 171 1.18 7.96 -15.01
CA PRO A 171 0.84 9.05 -15.93
C PRO A 171 -0.56 8.92 -16.57
N ARG A 172 -1.18 7.75 -16.48
CA ARG A 172 -2.52 7.48 -16.99
C ARG A 172 -3.61 7.71 -15.95
N GLY A 173 -3.22 8.04 -14.71
CA GLY A 173 -4.11 8.38 -13.62
C GLY A 173 -4.34 7.24 -12.61
N VAL A 174 -3.43 6.30 -12.48
CA VAL A 174 -3.48 5.30 -11.41
C VAL A 174 -2.55 5.74 -10.27
N GLN A 175 -3.13 6.13 -9.14
CA GLN A 175 -2.39 6.30 -7.90
C GLN A 175 -2.16 4.95 -7.26
N MET A 176 -0.91 4.54 -7.12
CA MET A 176 -0.52 3.31 -6.44
C MET A 176 -0.22 3.58 -4.97
N ILE A 177 -0.65 2.67 -4.08
CA ILE A 177 -0.42 2.74 -2.64
C ILE A 177 -0.16 1.32 -2.14
N VAL A 178 0.93 1.11 -1.39
CA VAL A 178 1.19 -0.16 -0.68
C VAL A 178 1.12 0.08 0.81
N THR A 179 0.45 -0.83 1.51
CA THR A 179 0.44 -0.88 2.97
C THR A 179 1.09 -2.16 3.48
N LEU A 180 1.85 -2.06 4.58
CA LEU A 180 2.37 -3.23 5.31
C LEU A 180 1.62 -3.38 6.63
N PHE A 181 1.01 -4.56 6.86
CA PHE A 181 0.26 -4.83 8.09
C PHE A 181 1.02 -5.71 9.09
N GLU A 182 1.85 -6.66 8.63
CA GLU A 182 2.59 -7.58 9.50
C GLU A 182 4.08 -7.66 9.16
N ASP A 183 4.89 -7.93 10.19
CA ASP A 183 6.33 -8.22 10.11
C ASP A 183 6.59 -9.72 9.75
N ASN A 184 7.86 -10.14 9.73
CA ASN A 184 8.25 -11.54 9.43
C ASN A 184 7.79 -12.57 10.48
N LYS A 185 7.30 -12.12 11.63
CA LYS A 185 6.86 -12.98 12.74
C LYS A 185 5.36 -12.87 12.98
N SER A 186 4.61 -12.36 12.02
CA SER A 186 3.16 -12.08 12.11
C SER A 186 2.80 -11.11 13.24
N GLY A 187 3.76 -10.28 13.67
CA GLY A 187 3.48 -9.14 14.53
C GLY A 187 3.19 -7.89 13.70
N PRO A 188 2.67 -6.81 14.31
CA PRO A 188 2.39 -5.56 13.61
C PRO A 188 3.63 -5.01 12.91
N ALA A 189 3.51 -4.61 11.66
CA ALA A 189 4.59 -4.00 10.89
C ALA A 189 5.09 -2.70 11.54
N LYS A 190 6.39 -2.44 11.44
CA LYS A 190 7.10 -1.32 12.08
C LYS A 190 7.78 -0.44 11.03
N PRO A 191 8.23 0.77 11.40
CA PRO A 191 8.99 1.65 10.49
C PRO A 191 10.21 1.00 9.87
N SER A 192 10.92 0.13 10.62
CA SER A 192 12.06 -0.63 10.09
C SER A 192 11.66 -1.63 9.00
N ASP A 193 10.49 -2.25 9.13
CA ASP A 193 9.97 -3.19 8.13
C ASP A 193 9.60 -2.44 6.86
N LEU A 194 8.97 -1.27 7.01
CA LEU A 194 8.62 -0.39 5.90
C LEU A 194 9.86 0.08 5.14
N HIS A 195 10.90 0.51 5.87
CA HIS A 195 12.19 0.88 5.28
C HIS A 195 12.77 -0.29 4.46
N ASN A 196 12.93 -1.45 5.10
CA ASN A 196 13.51 -2.63 4.46
C ASN A 196 12.71 -3.09 3.24
N TRP A 197 11.37 -2.97 3.29
CA TRP A 197 10.49 -3.29 2.16
C TRP A 197 10.69 -2.33 1.00
N GLY A 198 10.77 -1.04 1.28
CA GLY A 198 10.91 0.01 0.27
C GLY A 198 12.26 -0.01 -0.45
N VAL A 199 13.38 -0.15 0.30
CA VAL A 199 14.74 -0.10 -0.26
C VAL A 199 15.17 -1.41 -0.93
N ALA A 200 14.46 -2.53 -0.68
CA ALA A 200 14.83 -3.81 -1.25
C ALA A 200 15.05 -3.69 -2.76
N ALA A 201 16.21 -4.15 -3.24
CA ALA A 201 16.58 -4.03 -4.66
C ALA A 201 15.56 -4.66 -5.61
N ALA A 202 14.83 -5.69 -5.14
CA ALA A 202 13.76 -6.33 -5.86
C ALA A 202 12.49 -5.48 -5.95
N HIS A 203 12.25 -4.56 -5.01
CA HIS A 203 11.03 -3.76 -4.95
C HIS A 203 11.24 -2.34 -5.44
N LYS A 204 12.19 -1.60 -4.83
CA LYS A 204 12.48 -0.18 -5.13
C LYS A 204 11.21 0.65 -5.29
N ILE A 205 10.36 0.65 -4.26
CA ILE A 205 9.06 1.30 -4.32
C ILE A 205 9.24 2.81 -4.39
N ASP A 206 8.69 3.43 -5.41
CA ASP A 206 8.76 4.86 -5.73
C ASP A 206 7.38 5.55 -5.71
N PHE A 207 6.43 4.96 -5.00
CA PHE A 207 5.06 5.46 -4.79
C PHE A 207 4.66 5.28 -3.31
N PRO A 208 3.55 5.86 -2.82
CA PRO A 208 3.17 5.82 -1.41
C PRO A 208 3.30 4.46 -0.76
N LEU A 209 4.08 4.42 0.31
CA LEU A 209 4.40 3.22 1.08
C LEU A 209 4.09 3.46 2.55
N LEU A 210 3.13 2.71 3.11
CA LEU A 210 2.44 3.03 4.34
C LEU A 210 2.43 1.86 5.33
N LEU A 211 2.26 2.16 6.61
CA LEU A 211 2.09 1.18 7.69
C LEU A 211 0.61 1.04 8.04
N ASP A 212 0.13 -0.19 8.11
CA ASP A 212 -1.19 -0.57 8.64
C ASP A 212 -1.07 -1.59 9.80
N PRO A 213 -0.35 -1.28 10.89
CA PRO A 213 -0.10 -2.23 11.97
C PRO A 213 -1.37 -2.64 12.72
N GLY A 214 -2.45 -1.89 12.56
CA GLY A 214 -3.78 -2.21 13.10
C GLY A 214 -4.64 -3.02 12.15
N PHE A 215 -4.10 -3.40 10.98
CA PHE A 215 -4.78 -4.17 9.95
C PHE A 215 -6.18 -3.61 9.59
N LYS A 216 -6.27 -2.29 9.42
CA LYS A 216 -7.52 -1.59 9.07
C LYS A 216 -8.11 -2.10 7.76
N LEU A 217 -7.24 -2.43 6.79
CA LEU A 217 -7.66 -3.02 5.51
C LEU A 217 -8.05 -4.49 5.63
N GLY A 218 -7.87 -5.11 6.78
CA GLY A 218 -8.26 -6.51 7.05
C GLY A 218 -9.73 -6.81 6.79
N ALA A 219 -10.61 -5.82 7.02
CA ALA A 219 -12.04 -5.95 6.76
C ALA A 219 -12.40 -6.19 5.28
N PHE A 220 -11.47 -5.93 4.33
CA PHE A 220 -11.65 -6.15 2.90
C PHE A 220 -11.18 -7.53 2.43
N PHE A 221 -10.50 -8.29 3.30
CA PHE A 221 -10.08 -9.65 2.96
C PHE A 221 -11.28 -10.59 3.00
N THR A 222 -11.52 -11.26 1.89
CA THR A 222 -12.61 -12.25 1.73
C THR A 222 -12.11 -13.69 1.82
N SER A 223 -10.81 -13.88 1.94
CA SER A 223 -10.14 -15.18 2.13
C SER A 223 -8.79 -14.97 2.83
N ASP A 224 -8.15 -16.06 3.26
CA ASP A 224 -6.84 -16.03 3.93
C ASP A 224 -5.66 -15.77 2.99
N ALA A 225 -5.91 -15.49 1.71
CA ALA A 225 -4.85 -15.25 0.74
C ALA A 225 -4.40 -13.79 0.74
N THR A 226 -3.08 -13.57 0.72
CA THR A 226 -2.42 -12.26 0.58
C THR A 226 -1.64 -12.20 -0.74
N PRO A 227 -1.42 -11.00 -1.31
CA PRO A 227 -1.88 -9.67 -0.88
C PRO A 227 -3.36 -9.42 -1.17
N LEU A 228 -3.94 -8.37 -0.55
CA LEU A 228 -5.15 -7.73 -1.05
C LEU A 228 -4.75 -6.76 -2.16
N ASN A 229 -5.45 -6.83 -3.28
CA ASN A 229 -5.38 -5.85 -4.36
C ASN A 229 -6.74 -5.22 -4.56
N MET A 230 -6.87 -3.93 -4.26
CA MET A 230 -8.15 -3.21 -4.33
C MET A 230 -8.03 -2.02 -5.27
N LEU A 231 -9.05 -1.83 -6.11
CA LEU A 231 -9.20 -0.64 -6.96
C LEU A 231 -10.36 0.21 -6.47
N VAL A 232 -10.08 1.49 -6.34
CA VAL A 232 -11.06 2.51 -5.91
C VAL A 232 -11.17 3.57 -6.99
N ASP A 233 -12.37 3.93 -7.35
CA ASP A 233 -12.65 5.08 -8.22
C ASP A 233 -12.37 6.38 -7.46
N ALA A 234 -11.37 7.13 -7.87
CA ALA A 234 -10.95 8.35 -7.19
C ALA A 234 -12.02 9.45 -7.18
N LYS A 235 -12.96 9.44 -8.13
CA LYS A 235 -14.04 10.42 -8.21
C LYS A 235 -15.12 10.19 -7.15
N THR A 236 -15.37 8.96 -6.78
CA THR A 236 -16.49 8.58 -5.91
C THR A 236 -16.05 7.90 -4.63
N MET A 237 -14.78 7.53 -4.52
CA MET A 237 -14.19 6.69 -3.47
C MET A 237 -14.91 5.35 -3.30
N LYS A 238 -15.49 4.83 -4.38
CA LYS A 238 -16.12 3.51 -4.36
C LYS A 238 -15.15 2.41 -4.72
N VAL A 239 -15.20 1.31 -3.99
CA VAL A 239 -14.47 0.09 -4.32
C VAL A 239 -15.06 -0.49 -5.61
N ILE A 240 -14.26 -0.59 -6.66
CA ILE A 240 -14.71 -1.11 -7.97
C ILE A 240 -14.13 -2.48 -8.30
N ASP A 241 -13.10 -2.89 -7.58
CA ASP A 241 -12.53 -4.25 -7.64
C ASP A 241 -11.78 -4.56 -6.34
N ALA A 242 -11.81 -5.83 -5.93
CA ALA A 242 -11.00 -6.32 -4.80
C ALA A 242 -10.67 -7.80 -5.05
N THR A 243 -9.40 -8.14 -5.01
CA THR A 243 -8.91 -9.51 -5.21
C THR A 243 -7.86 -9.87 -4.18
N MET A 244 -7.86 -11.16 -3.78
CA MET A 244 -6.86 -11.73 -2.90
C MET A 244 -5.83 -12.49 -3.72
N GLY A 245 -4.57 -12.39 -3.30
CA GLY A 245 -3.44 -12.97 -4.02
C GLY A 245 -3.01 -12.14 -5.22
N TYR A 246 -1.94 -12.60 -5.87
CA TYR A 246 -1.36 -11.95 -7.04
C TYR A 246 -1.58 -12.80 -8.30
N SER A 247 -1.88 -12.13 -9.42
CA SER A 247 -2.00 -12.73 -10.73
C SER A 247 -1.30 -11.86 -11.78
N THR A 248 -0.56 -12.46 -12.69
CA THR A 248 0.20 -11.76 -13.75
C THR A 248 -0.69 -11.03 -14.77
N ASP A 249 -1.99 -11.37 -14.85
CA ASP A 249 -2.97 -10.68 -15.70
C ASP A 249 -3.69 -9.53 -14.99
N TYR A 250 -3.36 -9.28 -13.71
CA TYR A 250 -4.02 -8.25 -12.90
C TYR A 250 -3.95 -6.87 -13.57
N TRP A 251 -2.79 -6.47 -14.05
CA TRP A 251 -2.59 -5.16 -14.68
C TRP A 251 -3.33 -5.02 -16.02
N GLN A 252 -3.61 -6.10 -16.73
CA GLN A 252 -4.50 -6.07 -17.91
C GLN A 252 -5.95 -5.79 -17.49
N ARG A 253 -6.37 -6.23 -16.31
CA ARG A 253 -7.69 -5.90 -15.74
C ARG A 253 -7.76 -4.43 -15.32
N VAL A 254 -6.71 -3.91 -14.66
CA VAL A 254 -6.59 -2.48 -14.34
C VAL A 254 -6.71 -1.63 -15.60
N ASP A 255 -6.01 -2.01 -16.68
CA ASP A 255 -6.06 -1.30 -17.97
C ASP A 255 -7.49 -1.22 -18.53
N ARG A 256 -8.21 -2.34 -18.52
CA ARG A 256 -9.61 -2.38 -18.97
C ARG A 256 -10.55 -1.52 -18.12
N LEU A 257 -10.32 -1.45 -16.81
CA LEU A 257 -11.13 -0.63 -15.89
C LEU A 257 -10.82 0.86 -16.09
N LEU A 258 -9.54 1.21 -16.16
CA LEU A 258 -9.09 2.58 -16.39
C LEU A 258 -9.65 3.16 -17.71
N ALA A 259 -9.73 2.35 -18.76
CA ALA A 259 -10.29 2.76 -20.05
C ALA A 259 -11.80 3.09 -19.98
N LYS A 260 -12.52 2.62 -18.96
CA LYS A 260 -13.94 2.90 -18.75
C LYS A 260 -14.19 4.18 -17.92
N LEU A 261 -13.19 4.64 -17.20
CA LEU A 261 -13.26 5.86 -16.40
C LEU A 261 -12.87 7.06 -17.29
N LYS A 262 -13.88 7.79 -17.74
CA LYS A 262 -13.73 8.98 -18.60
C LYS A 262 -13.80 10.24 -17.75
#